data_bc91c1e956eba120445104e636bca32e
#
_entry.id   bc91c1e956eba120445104e636bca32e
#
_cell.length_a   1.000
_cell.length_b   1.000
_cell.length_c   1.000
_cell.angle_alpha   90.00
_cell.angle_beta   90.00
_cell.angle_gamma   90.00
#
_symmetry.space_group_name_H-M   'P 1'
#
loop_
_entity.id
_entity.type
_entity.pdbx_description
1 polymer ?
#
loop_
_entity_poly.entity_id
_entity_poly.type
_entity_poly.pdbx_seq_one_letter_code
_entity_poly.pdbx_strand_id
1 'polypeptide(L)'
;EFGTSYQNTAAVVKSRYKHLHKFGIWHFYRQGEGRSGKPSVRSIKQWLLTHYLFRRNELTGFYEVESRIVLDGKYPDWVRIDDNIENSIWSEMDESGLHLPEKTLHNIINSDFSEPFDPLDDYLRSLPKWKKGEDPDYIDQLADRIEVENLPDYEHTQSLFRYFFKKWLVAMVVAWVTLKVVNQMILIFVGKGGIFKTTFFHMLLPPQLRQYFLNDSTGAYTDKDFMEAFSSKALLCLDEFEMVFGKNLSAFKSNMTKVTFSIRRPYDKYRSEMPHRGSLCGTTNNQQFITDEENRRYCPWLVKSIESPIDHPIDYDHVFAEAVALGQEVMSHPKGEPLEWTYWLTRDDIELMRCHNRLFMVANYAEEQILRYYRVPEPDTPLQFIKFRYSAEILERIGVNPALRQNLNNQNIGNVMKRLGFKKIHKKNGNGWAV
;
A
#
# COMPACT_ATOMS: atom_id res chain seq x y z
N GLU A 1 29.66 31.92 -1.38
CA GLU A 1 28.80 30.71 -1.65
C GLU A 1 27.46 30.69 -0.87
N PHE A 2 27.14 31.72 -0.08
CA PHE A 2 25.85 31.79 0.66
C PHE A 2 24.75 32.58 -0.04
N GLY A 3 25.00 33.15 -1.23
CA GLY A 3 24.07 34.03 -1.92
C GLY A 3 22.98 33.32 -2.78
N THR A 4 23.21 32.10 -3.22
CA THR A 4 22.31 31.39 -4.15
C THR A 4 21.16 30.65 -3.47
N SER A 5 21.32 30.27 -2.20
CA SER A 5 20.28 29.59 -1.42
C SER A 5 19.10 30.52 -1.09
N TYR A 6 19.36 31.80 -0.82
CA TYR A 6 18.32 32.76 -0.41
C TYR A 6 17.37 33.15 -1.55
N GLN A 7 17.88 33.26 -2.79
CA GLN A 7 17.06 33.59 -3.94
C GLN A 7 16.14 32.43 -4.37
N ASN A 8 16.60 31.20 -4.24
CA ASN A 8 15.79 30.01 -4.54
C ASN A 8 14.69 29.81 -3.50
N THR A 9 14.97 30.05 -2.23
CA THR A 9 13.95 29.97 -1.16
C THR A 9 12.87 31.03 -1.34
N ALA A 10 13.25 32.27 -1.72
CA ALA A 10 12.31 33.35 -1.99
C ALA A 10 11.44 33.10 -3.23
N ALA A 11 11.99 32.43 -4.26
CA ALA A 11 11.26 32.07 -5.48
C ALA A 11 10.27 30.93 -5.22
N VAL A 12 10.63 29.94 -4.43
CA VAL A 12 9.75 28.82 -3.99
C VAL A 12 8.64 29.38 -3.09
N VAL A 13 8.96 30.24 -2.16
CA VAL A 13 7.97 30.94 -1.31
C VAL A 13 7.01 31.75 -2.19
N LYS A 14 7.49 32.55 -3.14
CA LYS A 14 6.64 33.31 -4.07
C LYS A 14 5.75 32.42 -4.95
N SER A 15 6.25 31.28 -5.40
CA SER A 15 5.49 30.30 -6.20
C SER A 15 4.38 29.65 -5.38
N ARG A 16 4.66 29.21 -4.15
CA ARG A 16 3.67 28.60 -3.25
C ARG A 16 2.60 29.59 -2.79
N TYR A 17 2.89 30.89 -2.72
CA TYR A 17 1.99 31.93 -2.22
C TYR A 17 1.31 32.77 -3.33
N LYS A 18 1.39 32.38 -4.59
CA LYS A 18 0.65 33.05 -5.69
C LYS A 18 -0.87 33.11 -5.45
N HIS A 19 -1.41 32.14 -4.72
CA HIS A 19 -2.83 32.11 -4.35
C HIS A 19 -3.20 33.14 -3.28
N LEU A 20 -2.31 33.48 -2.34
CA LEU A 20 -2.57 34.51 -1.33
C LEU A 20 -2.66 35.92 -1.91
N HIS A 21 -1.98 36.18 -3.02
CA HIS A 21 -2.11 37.44 -3.78
C HIS A 21 -3.50 37.66 -4.39
N LYS A 22 -4.23 36.57 -4.66
CA LYS A 22 -5.55 36.64 -5.29
C LYS A 22 -6.65 37.09 -4.33
N PHE A 23 -6.44 37.05 -3.04
CA PHE A 23 -7.42 37.41 -2.00
C PHE A 23 -7.24 38.80 -1.38
N GLY A 24 -6.35 39.64 -1.90
CA GLY A 24 -6.27 41.03 -1.51
C GLY A 24 -5.88 41.28 -0.03
N ILE A 25 -5.09 40.36 0.57
CA ILE A 25 -4.78 40.38 2.01
C ILE A 25 -3.74 41.47 2.38
N TRP A 26 -3.26 42.28 1.44
CA TRP A 26 -2.26 43.32 1.68
C TRP A 26 -2.80 44.67 2.16
N HIS A 27 -4.09 44.78 2.51
CA HIS A 27 -4.60 46.02 3.03
C HIS A 27 -5.36 45.85 4.35
N PHE A 28 -4.85 46.58 5.32
CA PHE A 28 -5.46 47.06 6.57
C PHE A 28 -5.14 46.33 7.89
N TYR A 29 -4.01 46.73 8.46
CA TYR A 29 -3.96 47.01 9.90
C TYR A 29 -4.92 48.19 10.15
N ARG A 30 -6.15 47.92 10.46
CA ARG A 30 -7.02 48.78 11.21
C ARG A 30 -7.73 47.96 12.27
N GLN A 31 -7.50 48.38 13.54
CA GLN A 31 -8.19 47.87 14.71
C GLN A 31 -9.69 47.77 14.43
N GLY A 32 -10.18 46.57 14.27
CA GLY A 32 -11.62 46.28 14.26
C GLY A 32 -11.96 45.66 15.57
N GLU A 33 -12.09 46.49 16.63
CA GLU A 33 -12.77 46.06 17.84
C GLU A 33 -14.20 45.69 17.46
N GLY A 34 -14.56 44.43 17.65
CA GLY A 34 -15.95 44.01 17.61
C GLY A 34 -16.73 44.79 18.67
N ARG A 35 -18.01 45.09 18.42
CA ARG A 35 -18.92 45.86 19.32
C ARG A 35 -18.96 45.36 20.79
N SER A 36 -18.21 44.37 21.20
CA SER A 36 -18.16 43.74 22.52
C SER A 36 -16.76 43.68 23.15
N GLY A 37 -15.73 44.35 22.62
CA GLY A 37 -14.35 44.21 23.11
C GLY A 37 -13.67 42.84 22.86
N LYS A 38 -14.33 41.94 22.17
CA LYS A 38 -13.76 40.63 21.80
C LYS A 38 -13.08 40.71 20.41
N PRO A 39 -11.96 40.05 20.21
CA PRO A 39 -11.30 40.02 18.90
C PRO A 39 -12.22 39.41 17.82
N SER A 40 -12.21 40.02 16.64
CA SER A 40 -12.97 39.50 15.50
C SER A 40 -12.28 38.24 14.95
N VAL A 41 -13.06 37.32 14.35
CA VAL A 41 -12.50 36.15 13.64
C VAL A 41 -11.47 36.57 12.58
N ARG A 42 -11.67 37.76 11.97
CA ARG A 42 -10.73 38.33 11.01
C ARG A 42 -9.39 38.68 11.62
N SER A 43 -9.39 39.32 12.79
CA SER A 43 -8.17 39.69 13.53
C SER A 43 -7.43 38.44 13.97
N ILE A 44 -8.14 37.39 14.40
CA ILE A 44 -7.56 36.10 14.79
C ILE A 44 -6.90 35.44 13.59
N LYS A 45 -7.61 35.29 12.46
CA LYS A 45 -7.06 34.72 11.22
C LYS A 45 -5.83 35.49 10.75
N GLN A 46 -5.83 36.80 10.86
CA GLN A 46 -4.70 37.63 10.46
C GLN A 46 -3.48 37.41 11.35
N TRP A 47 -3.67 37.33 12.68
CA TRP A 47 -2.58 37.02 13.62
C TRP A 47 -1.99 35.62 13.32
N LEU A 48 -2.85 34.62 13.15
CA LEU A 48 -2.43 33.25 12.79
C LEU A 48 -1.59 33.23 11.51
N LEU A 49 -2.06 33.90 10.44
CA LEU A 49 -1.33 33.97 9.18
C LEU A 49 0.01 34.73 9.26
N THR A 50 0.18 35.60 10.28
CA THR A 50 1.45 36.29 10.52
C THR A 50 2.50 35.37 11.14
N HIS A 51 2.05 34.46 12.01
CA HIS A 51 2.95 33.62 12.82
C HIS A 51 3.08 32.19 12.28
N TYR A 52 2.01 31.66 11.66
CA TYR A 52 1.91 30.25 11.29
C TYR A 52 1.34 30.06 9.88
N LEU A 53 1.60 28.90 9.34
CA LEU A 53 0.96 28.32 8.17
C LEU A 53 0.17 27.11 8.62
N PHE A 54 -1.01 26.92 8.05
CA PHE A 54 -1.88 25.79 8.36
C PHE A 54 -2.25 25.06 7.08
N ARG A 55 -2.25 23.74 7.14
CA ARG A 55 -2.75 22.91 6.04
C ARG A 55 -3.48 21.69 6.59
N ARG A 56 -4.39 21.16 5.79
CA ARG A 56 -5.04 19.88 6.07
C ARG A 56 -4.44 18.82 5.16
N ASN A 57 -3.76 17.85 5.74
CA ASN A 57 -3.21 16.72 5.02
C ASN A 57 -4.34 15.80 4.57
N GLU A 58 -4.58 15.70 3.25
CA GLU A 58 -5.70 14.93 2.70
C GLU A 58 -5.51 13.42 2.81
N LEU A 59 -4.26 12.94 2.89
CA LEU A 59 -3.96 11.52 3.08
C LEU A 59 -4.30 11.07 4.51
N THR A 60 -3.83 11.80 5.52
CA THR A 60 -4.07 11.46 6.93
C THR A 60 -5.35 12.10 7.48
N GLY A 61 -5.80 13.21 6.87
CA GLY A 61 -6.89 14.06 7.31
C GLY A 61 -6.61 14.85 8.56
N PHE A 62 -5.38 14.87 9.04
CA PHE A 62 -4.95 15.71 10.15
C PHE A 62 -4.59 17.10 9.66
N TYR A 63 -4.72 18.07 10.59
CA TYR A 63 -4.25 19.42 10.38
C TYR A 63 -2.78 19.51 10.77
N GLU A 64 -2.02 20.29 10.01
CA GLU A 64 -0.58 20.49 10.21
C GLU A 64 -0.28 21.98 10.28
N VAL A 65 0.76 22.32 11.02
CA VAL A 65 1.24 23.69 11.21
C VAL A 65 2.73 23.79 11.01
N GLU A 66 3.17 24.93 10.46
CA GLU A 66 4.56 25.33 10.33
C GLU A 66 4.70 26.79 10.78
N SER A 67 5.76 27.12 11.51
CA SER A 67 6.04 28.51 11.92
C SER A 67 6.60 29.32 10.76
N ARG A 68 6.09 30.53 10.55
CA ARG A 68 6.61 31.43 9.50
C ARG A 68 7.92 32.08 9.86
N ILE A 69 8.22 32.28 11.14
CA ILE A 69 9.38 32.97 11.64
C ILE A 69 10.44 31.93 11.98
N VAL A 70 11.44 31.78 11.11
CA VAL A 70 12.48 30.76 11.24
C VAL A 70 13.44 31.02 12.41
N LEU A 71 13.64 32.29 12.84
CA LEU A 71 14.62 32.64 13.87
C LEU A 71 14.16 32.27 15.30
N ASP A 72 12.85 32.28 15.56
CA ASP A 72 12.25 31.84 16.84
C ASP A 72 11.16 30.78 16.60
N GLY A 73 11.16 30.16 15.41
CA GLY A 73 10.12 29.26 14.99
C GLY A 73 10.06 27.99 15.82
N LYS A 74 9.04 27.87 16.62
CA LYS A 74 8.75 26.72 17.48
C LYS A 74 8.52 25.43 16.65
N TYR A 75 8.00 25.59 15.43
CA TYR A 75 7.74 24.51 14.47
C TYR A 75 8.40 24.84 13.13
N PRO A 76 9.72 24.56 12.95
CA PRO A 76 10.45 24.91 11.73
C PRO A 76 10.00 24.09 10.51
N ASP A 77 9.42 22.93 10.75
CA ASP A 77 8.88 22.02 9.74
C ASP A 77 7.39 21.79 9.98
N TRP A 78 6.69 21.27 8.98
CA TRP A 78 5.30 20.87 9.09
C TRP A 78 5.12 19.78 10.14
N VAL A 79 4.41 20.10 11.22
CA VAL A 79 4.08 19.15 12.29
C VAL A 79 2.57 18.97 12.40
N ARG A 80 2.15 17.76 12.74
CA ARG A 80 0.74 17.47 13.03
C ARG A 80 0.30 18.23 14.25
N ILE A 81 -0.82 18.94 14.17
CA ILE A 81 -1.45 19.61 15.31
C ILE A 81 -2.04 18.55 16.23
N ASP A 82 -1.63 18.59 17.47
CA ASP A 82 -2.21 17.89 18.61
C ASP A 82 -2.72 18.90 19.65
N ASP A 83 -3.32 18.41 20.73
CA ASP A 83 -3.86 19.24 21.80
C ASP A 83 -2.79 20.17 22.41
N ASN A 84 -1.54 19.70 22.53
CA ASN A 84 -0.45 20.49 23.08
C ASN A 84 -0.06 21.66 22.16
N ILE A 85 0.02 21.41 20.86
CA ILE A 85 0.34 22.43 19.85
C ILE A 85 -0.81 23.45 19.77
N GLU A 86 -2.06 23.01 19.74
CA GLU A 86 -3.23 23.88 19.69
C GLU A 86 -3.30 24.78 20.93
N ASN A 87 -3.11 24.22 22.12
CA ASN A 87 -3.06 24.97 23.37
C ASN A 87 -1.88 25.95 23.45
N SER A 88 -0.72 25.59 22.89
CA SER A 88 0.43 26.48 22.81
C SER A 88 0.15 27.70 21.94
N ILE A 89 -0.43 27.50 20.76
CA ILE A 89 -0.84 28.58 19.85
C ILE A 89 -1.89 29.47 20.52
N TRP A 90 -2.85 28.85 21.20
CA TRP A 90 -3.87 29.59 21.97
C TRP A 90 -3.25 30.46 23.04
N SER A 91 -2.30 29.94 23.83
CA SER A 91 -1.59 30.69 24.88
C SER A 91 -0.81 31.88 24.30
N GLU A 92 -0.09 31.71 23.19
CA GLU A 92 0.64 32.80 22.52
C GLU A 92 -0.31 33.91 22.02
N MET A 93 -1.48 33.54 21.53
CA MET A 93 -2.52 34.49 21.14
C MET A 93 -3.04 35.27 22.34
N ASP A 94 -3.28 34.59 23.46
CA ASP A 94 -3.78 35.22 24.71
C ASP A 94 -2.72 36.19 25.27
N GLU A 95 -1.45 35.79 25.32
CA GLU A 95 -0.32 36.65 25.69
C GLU A 95 -0.15 37.87 24.77
N SER A 96 -0.52 37.73 23.49
CA SER A 96 -0.56 38.83 22.52
C SER A 96 -1.78 39.75 22.68
N GLY A 97 -2.63 39.54 23.69
CA GLY A 97 -3.82 40.31 23.94
C GLY A 97 -5.06 39.91 23.11
N LEU A 98 -4.99 38.78 22.40
CA LEU A 98 -6.10 38.24 21.63
C LEU A 98 -6.86 37.20 22.47
N HIS A 99 -7.57 37.65 23.49
CA HIS A 99 -8.33 36.76 24.39
C HIS A 99 -9.53 36.13 23.68
N LEU A 100 -9.47 34.83 23.42
CA LEU A 100 -10.52 34.06 22.75
C LEU A 100 -10.76 32.71 23.42
N PRO A 101 -11.98 32.15 23.32
CA PRO A 101 -12.22 30.78 23.73
C PRO A 101 -11.42 29.81 22.88
N GLU A 102 -10.77 28.82 23.48
CA GLU A 102 -10.01 27.76 22.82
C GLU A 102 -10.79 27.12 21.63
N LYS A 103 -12.09 26.85 21.85
CA LYS A 103 -12.98 26.33 20.79
C LYS A 103 -13.03 27.22 19.54
N THR A 104 -12.76 28.52 19.66
CA THR A 104 -12.74 29.42 18.49
C THR A 104 -11.51 29.15 17.62
N LEU A 105 -10.34 28.93 18.22
CA LEU A 105 -9.13 28.56 17.52
C LEU A 105 -9.34 27.22 16.81
N HIS A 106 -9.80 26.20 17.53
CA HIS A 106 -10.15 24.89 16.98
C HIS A 106 -11.06 25.00 15.75
N ASN A 107 -12.15 25.75 15.84
CA ASN A 107 -13.08 25.91 14.71
C ASN A 107 -12.45 26.63 13.51
N ILE A 108 -11.49 27.54 13.72
CA ILE A 108 -10.79 28.22 12.63
C ILE A 108 -9.82 27.23 11.94
N ILE A 109 -9.00 26.52 12.70
CA ILE A 109 -8.06 25.53 12.16
C ILE A 109 -8.80 24.44 11.38
N ASN A 110 -9.94 23.97 11.92
CA ASN A 110 -10.76 22.92 11.30
C ASN A 110 -11.75 23.45 10.24
N SER A 111 -11.46 24.57 9.60
CA SER A 111 -12.25 25.15 8.52
C SER A 111 -11.46 25.22 7.22
N ASP A 112 -12.01 25.92 6.23
CA ASP A 112 -11.36 26.31 4.97
C ASP A 112 -10.13 27.21 5.15
N PHE A 113 -9.83 27.62 6.36
CA PHE A 113 -8.63 28.38 6.71
C PHE A 113 -7.35 27.55 6.54
N SER A 114 -7.41 26.25 6.79
CA SER A 114 -6.32 25.30 6.56
C SER A 114 -6.46 24.75 5.14
N GLU A 115 -5.54 25.12 4.25
CA GLU A 115 -5.57 24.69 2.85
C GLU A 115 -5.40 23.17 2.72
N PRO A 116 -6.12 22.51 1.79
CA PRO A 116 -5.91 21.10 1.53
C PRO A 116 -4.53 20.87 0.93
N PHE A 117 -3.84 19.83 1.41
CA PHE A 117 -2.52 19.43 0.97
C PHE A 117 -2.47 17.92 0.78
N ASP A 118 -2.21 17.49 -0.45
CA ASP A 118 -2.00 16.09 -0.78
C ASP A 118 -0.50 15.80 -0.93
N PRO A 119 0.14 15.12 0.06
CA PRO A 119 1.58 14.90 0.05
C PRO A 119 2.04 14.02 -1.11
N LEU A 120 1.20 13.08 -1.56
CA LEU A 120 1.55 12.17 -2.65
C LEU A 120 1.47 12.89 -4.01
N ASP A 121 0.40 13.65 -4.24
CA ASP A 121 0.23 14.44 -5.47
C ASP A 121 1.27 15.56 -5.57
N ASP A 122 1.55 16.26 -4.45
CA ASP A 122 2.57 17.32 -4.39
C ASP A 122 3.97 16.78 -4.76
N TYR A 123 4.34 15.62 -4.22
CA TYR A 123 5.59 14.96 -4.57
C TYR A 123 5.64 14.60 -6.05
N LEU A 124 4.62 13.91 -6.56
CA LEU A 124 4.61 13.44 -7.95
C LEU A 124 4.60 14.59 -8.97
N ARG A 125 3.99 15.72 -8.63
CA ARG A 125 4.03 16.94 -9.47
C ARG A 125 5.38 17.64 -9.49
N SER A 126 6.22 17.40 -8.49
CA SER A 126 7.57 17.99 -8.43
C SER A 126 8.61 17.23 -9.27
N LEU A 127 8.26 16.03 -9.76
CA LEU A 127 9.17 15.15 -10.46
C LEU A 127 9.58 15.66 -11.84
N PRO A 128 10.79 15.32 -12.32
CA PRO A 128 11.20 15.55 -13.69
C PRO A 128 10.31 14.77 -14.68
N LYS A 129 10.37 15.14 -15.94
CA LYS A 129 9.70 14.37 -16.99
C LYS A 129 10.59 13.20 -17.41
N TRP A 130 10.02 12.02 -17.52
CA TRP A 130 10.65 10.84 -18.11
C TRP A 130 10.03 10.52 -19.47
N LYS A 131 10.84 10.07 -20.42
CA LYS A 131 10.42 9.75 -21.79
C LYS A 131 10.87 8.36 -22.18
N LYS A 132 9.91 7.53 -22.56
CA LYS A 132 10.11 6.16 -23.02
C LYS A 132 11.04 6.11 -24.24
N GLY A 133 12.09 5.29 -24.15
CA GLY A 133 13.05 5.12 -25.23
C GLY A 133 14.12 6.20 -25.38
N GLU A 134 14.01 7.35 -24.66
CA GLU A 134 15.04 8.36 -24.58
C GLU A 134 15.80 8.27 -23.25
N ASP A 135 15.08 8.09 -22.16
CA ASP A 135 15.64 7.98 -20.80
C ASP A 135 15.85 6.51 -20.42
N PRO A 136 16.75 6.24 -19.44
CA PRO A 136 16.94 4.89 -18.90
C PRO A 136 15.68 4.32 -18.24
N ASP A 137 15.59 2.99 -18.18
CA ASP A 137 14.57 2.27 -17.42
C ASP A 137 15.01 2.18 -15.95
N TYR A 138 14.71 3.21 -15.16
CA TYR A 138 15.14 3.35 -13.77
C TYR A 138 14.47 2.35 -12.84
N ILE A 139 13.22 1.96 -13.14
CA ILE A 139 12.50 0.93 -12.37
C ILE A 139 13.19 -0.42 -12.54
N ASP A 140 13.62 -0.77 -13.75
CA ASP A 140 14.34 -2.01 -14.00
C ASP A 140 15.72 -2.02 -13.33
N GLN A 141 16.44 -0.88 -13.35
CA GLN A 141 17.70 -0.71 -12.63
C GLN A 141 17.50 -0.86 -11.11
N LEU A 142 16.40 -0.34 -10.56
CA LEU A 142 16.06 -0.54 -9.15
C LEU A 142 15.74 -2.00 -8.85
N ALA A 143 15.00 -2.68 -9.71
CA ALA A 143 14.68 -4.09 -9.57
C ALA A 143 15.95 -4.97 -9.61
N ASP A 144 16.96 -4.59 -10.39
CA ASP A 144 18.23 -5.32 -10.49
C ASP A 144 19.09 -5.27 -9.21
N ARG A 145 18.82 -4.34 -8.31
CA ARG A 145 19.44 -4.33 -6.97
C ARG A 145 18.93 -5.46 -6.07
N ILE A 146 17.88 -6.17 -6.50
CA ILE A 146 17.27 -7.30 -5.80
C ILE A 146 17.55 -8.55 -6.62
N GLU A 147 18.54 -9.33 -6.18
CA GLU A 147 18.85 -10.61 -6.81
C GLU A 147 17.85 -11.67 -6.35
N VAL A 148 17.07 -12.23 -7.25
CA VAL A 148 16.16 -13.33 -6.96
C VAL A 148 16.77 -14.68 -7.32
N GLU A 149 16.41 -15.73 -6.58
CA GLU A 149 16.82 -17.09 -6.88
C GLU A 149 16.15 -17.58 -8.15
N ASN A 150 16.91 -18.32 -8.97
CA ASN A 150 16.35 -18.97 -10.16
C ASN A 150 15.30 -20.00 -9.75
N LEU A 151 14.15 -19.95 -10.40
CA LEU A 151 13.09 -20.92 -10.20
C LEU A 151 13.43 -22.23 -10.93
N PRO A 152 13.03 -23.39 -10.38
CA PRO A 152 13.10 -24.63 -11.13
C PRO A 152 12.38 -24.49 -12.48
N ASP A 153 13.01 -24.97 -13.53
CA ASP A 153 12.48 -24.95 -14.90
C ASP A 153 12.22 -23.56 -15.52
N TYR A 154 12.78 -22.48 -14.94
CA TYR A 154 12.62 -21.13 -15.48
C TYR A 154 13.94 -20.35 -15.51
N GLU A 155 14.55 -20.25 -16.71
CA GLU A 155 15.88 -19.64 -16.90
C GLU A 155 15.90 -18.09 -16.73
N HIS A 156 14.74 -17.43 -16.77
CA HIS A 156 14.63 -15.97 -16.81
C HIS A 156 13.91 -15.38 -15.59
N THR A 157 14.13 -15.94 -14.41
CA THR A 157 13.44 -15.51 -13.17
C THR A 157 13.66 -14.03 -12.86
N GLN A 158 14.87 -13.49 -13.04
CA GLN A 158 15.15 -12.07 -12.79
C GLN A 158 14.36 -11.14 -13.74
N SER A 159 14.21 -11.52 -15.02
CA SER A 159 13.41 -10.73 -15.97
C SER A 159 11.92 -10.77 -15.62
N LEU A 160 11.44 -11.90 -15.13
CA LEU A 160 10.06 -12.04 -14.65
C LEU A 160 9.84 -11.19 -13.38
N PHE A 161 10.82 -11.17 -12.49
CA PHE A 161 10.78 -10.30 -11.30
C PHE A 161 10.70 -8.83 -11.70
N ARG A 162 11.56 -8.33 -12.61
CA ARG A 162 11.49 -6.94 -13.10
C ARG A 162 10.10 -6.60 -13.63
N TYR A 163 9.52 -7.48 -14.45
CA TYR A 163 8.20 -7.29 -15.05
C TYR A 163 7.10 -7.09 -13.98
N PHE A 164 7.05 -7.95 -12.98
CA PHE A 164 6.04 -7.85 -11.92
C PHE A 164 6.34 -6.73 -10.91
N PHE A 165 7.61 -6.48 -10.62
CA PHE A 165 8.03 -5.34 -9.80
C PHE A 165 7.60 -4.01 -10.43
N LYS A 166 7.84 -3.84 -11.74
CA LYS A 166 7.41 -2.66 -12.51
C LYS A 166 5.89 -2.51 -12.46
N LYS A 167 5.13 -3.57 -12.69
CA LYS A 167 3.66 -3.53 -12.58
C LYS A 167 3.20 -3.09 -11.18
N TRP A 168 3.77 -3.68 -10.15
CA TRP A 168 3.43 -3.37 -8.77
C TRP A 168 3.74 -1.91 -8.41
N LEU A 169 4.91 -1.41 -8.79
CA LEU A 169 5.34 -0.05 -8.49
C LEU A 169 4.50 0.98 -9.24
N VAL A 170 4.24 0.77 -10.53
CA VAL A 170 3.38 1.67 -11.32
C VAL A 170 1.95 1.66 -10.78
N ALA A 171 1.40 0.48 -10.44
CA ALA A 171 0.08 0.38 -9.82
C ALA A 171 -0.01 1.13 -8.49
N MET A 172 1.07 1.14 -7.69
CA MET A 172 1.17 1.91 -6.45
C MET A 172 1.07 3.40 -6.73
N VAL A 173 1.86 3.91 -7.67
CA VAL A 173 1.86 5.33 -8.05
C VAL A 173 0.52 5.76 -8.65
N VAL A 174 -0.10 4.94 -9.50
CA VAL A 174 -1.43 5.20 -10.06
C VAL A 174 -2.49 5.26 -8.96
N ALA A 175 -2.43 4.37 -7.96
CA ALA A 175 -3.35 4.38 -6.83
C ALA A 175 -3.21 5.64 -5.95
N TRP A 176 -2.03 6.28 -5.93
CA TRP A 176 -1.82 7.53 -5.20
C TRP A 176 -2.58 8.71 -5.79
N VAL A 177 -2.74 8.76 -7.11
CA VAL A 177 -3.31 9.93 -7.82
C VAL A 177 -4.74 9.71 -8.32
N THR A 178 -5.10 8.48 -8.66
CA THR A 178 -6.40 8.19 -9.27
C THR A 178 -7.43 7.69 -8.27
N LEU A 179 -7.72 8.17 -7.26
CA LEU A 179 -8.73 7.80 -6.24
C LEU A 179 -9.78 6.70 -6.61
N LYS A 180 -9.64 6.08 -7.79
CA LYS A 180 -10.53 5.04 -8.36
C LYS A 180 -9.81 3.71 -8.66
N VAL A 181 -8.49 3.71 -8.58
CA VAL A 181 -7.66 2.52 -8.84
C VAL A 181 -7.04 2.06 -7.53
N VAL A 182 -7.02 0.75 -7.33
CA VAL A 182 -6.41 0.11 -6.16
C VAL A 182 -5.35 -0.86 -6.64
N ASN A 183 -4.17 -0.80 -6.05
CA ASN A 183 -3.15 -1.82 -6.26
C ASN A 183 -3.55 -3.11 -5.53
N GLN A 184 -4.00 -4.11 -6.27
CA GLN A 184 -4.43 -5.39 -5.70
C GLN A 184 -3.28 -6.40 -5.55
N MET A 185 -2.07 -6.06 -6.00
CA MET A 185 -0.90 -6.93 -5.94
C MET A 185 -0.13 -6.70 -4.65
N ILE A 186 0.30 -7.77 -4.01
CA ILE A 186 1.16 -7.74 -2.84
C ILE A 186 2.52 -8.26 -3.26
N LEU A 187 3.53 -7.41 -3.30
CA LEU A 187 4.91 -7.82 -3.54
C LEU A 187 5.50 -8.38 -2.26
N ILE A 188 6.00 -9.62 -2.29
CA ILE A 188 6.47 -10.31 -1.09
C ILE A 188 7.91 -10.79 -1.28
N PHE A 189 8.80 -10.37 -0.39
CA PHE A 189 10.18 -10.83 -0.36
C PHE A 189 10.34 -12.00 0.61
N VAL A 190 10.68 -13.15 0.08
CA VAL A 190 10.93 -14.39 0.81
C VAL A 190 12.43 -14.65 0.86
N GLY A 191 12.99 -14.87 2.04
CA GLY A 191 14.43 -15.15 2.15
C GLY A 191 14.95 -15.00 3.58
N LYS A 192 16.25 -15.24 3.76
CA LYS A 192 16.91 -15.21 5.07
C LYS A 192 16.78 -13.85 5.75
N GLY A 193 16.84 -13.84 7.08
CA GLY A 193 16.95 -12.61 7.86
C GLY A 193 18.23 -11.83 7.52
N GLY A 194 18.20 -10.50 7.67
CA GLY A 194 19.37 -9.64 7.54
C GLY A 194 19.75 -9.23 6.11
N ILE A 195 19.01 -9.59 5.07
CA ILE A 195 19.28 -9.22 3.67
C ILE A 195 18.54 -7.95 3.22
N PHE A 196 18.20 -7.06 4.12
CA PHE A 196 17.55 -5.75 3.87
C PHE A 196 16.11 -5.78 3.34
N LYS A 197 15.35 -6.89 3.42
CA LYS A 197 13.99 -6.97 2.88
C LYS A 197 13.07 -5.84 3.36
N THR A 198 12.87 -5.73 4.66
CA THR A 198 12.01 -4.70 5.28
C THR A 198 12.60 -3.30 5.12
N THR A 199 13.94 -3.18 5.22
CA THR A 199 14.66 -1.93 5.00
C THR A 199 14.47 -1.41 3.59
N PHE A 200 14.51 -2.28 2.57
CA PHE A 200 14.28 -1.90 1.19
C PHE A 200 12.89 -1.28 1.01
N PHE A 201 11.84 -1.91 1.52
CA PHE A 201 10.48 -1.37 1.41
C PHE A 201 10.31 -0.06 2.18
N HIS A 202 10.93 0.08 3.36
CA HIS A 202 10.92 1.34 4.08
C HIS A 202 11.62 2.45 3.30
N MET A 203 12.76 2.15 2.70
CA MET A 203 13.54 3.11 1.93
C MET A 203 13.07 3.25 0.48
N LEU A 204 12.10 2.48 0.02
CA LEU A 204 11.48 2.65 -1.29
C LEU A 204 10.71 3.98 -1.36
N LEU A 205 10.13 4.42 -0.25
CA LEU A 205 9.51 5.74 -0.20
C LEU A 205 10.59 6.85 -0.06
N PRO A 206 10.47 7.94 -0.85
CA PRO A 206 11.36 9.08 -0.72
C PRO A 206 11.28 9.70 0.68
N PRO A 207 12.34 10.36 1.17
CA PRO A 207 12.42 10.84 2.54
C PRO A 207 11.20 11.61 3.03
N GLN A 208 10.64 12.49 2.22
CA GLN A 208 9.45 13.29 2.54
C GLN A 208 8.15 12.49 2.65
N LEU A 209 8.10 11.26 2.09
CA LEU A 209 6.94 10.37 2.15
C LEU A 209 7.12 9.22 3.14
N ARG A 210 8.28 9.04 3.76
CA ARG A 210 8.55 7.91 4.69
C ARG A 210 7.63 7.88 5.90
N GLN A 211 7.11 9.00 6.35
CA GLN A 211 6.10 9.02 7.42
C GLN A 211 4.78 8.31 7.04
N TYR A 212 4.54 8.11 5.75
CA TYR A 212 3.40 7.37 5.24
C TYR A 212 3.71 5.89 4.96
N PHE A 213 4.87 5.42 5.38
CA PHE A 213 5.18 4.00 5.47
C PHE A 213 4.63 3.42 6.77
N LEU A 214 4.06 2.23 6.71
CA LEU A 214 3.67 1.46 7.88
C LEU A 214 4.34 0.10 7.81
N ASN A 215 5.10 -0.25 8.85
CA ASN A 215 5.59 -1.60 9.05
C ASN A 215 4.82 -2.25 10.19
N ASP A 216 4.19 -3.38 9.91
CA ASP A 216 3.50 -4.16 10.93
C ASP A 216 3.94 -5.62 10.93
N SER A 217 4.37 -6.06 12.10
CA SER A 217 4.76 -7.43 12.38
C SER A 217 3.74 -8.18 13.24
N THR A 218 2.64 -7.53 13.64
CA THR A 218 1.72 -8.12 14.62
C THR A 218 0.64 -9.00 14.01
N GLY A 219 0.30 -8.76 12.74
CA GLY A 219 -0.80 -9.45 12.05
C GLY A 219 -2.17 -9.30 12.75
N ALA A 220 -2.24 -8.44 13.78
CA ALA A 220 -3.40 -8.30 14.68
C ALA A 220 -4.35 -7.19 14.26
N TYR A 221 -4.39 -6.83 12.96
CA TYR A 221 -5.29 -5.79 12.48
C TYR A 221 -6.76 -6.17 12.61
N THR A 222 -7.53 -5.29 13.21
CA THR A 222 -8.98 -5.28 13.01
C THR A 222 -9.30 -4.76 11.62
N ASP A 223 -10.51 -5.03 11.11
CA ASP A 223 -10.98 -4.46 9.83
C ASP A 223 -10.88 -2.93 9.80
N LYS A 224 -11.11 -2.29 10.96
CA LYS A 224 -11.04 -0.83 11.08
C LYS A 224 -9.61 -0.32 10.93
N ASP A 225 -8.63 -0.99 11.55
CA ASP A 225 -7.23 -0.59 11.49
C ASP A 225 -6.69 -0.72 10.06
N PHE A 226 -7.07 -1.78 9.34
CA PHE A 226 -6.76 -1.94 7.92
C PHE A 226 -7.35 -0.82 7.06
N MET A 227 -8.63 -0.47 7.26
CA MET A 227 -9.28 0.59 6.49
C MET A 227 -8.58 1.93 6.73
N GLU A 228 -8.21 2.23 7.98
CA GLU A 228 -7.48 3.45 8.33
C GLU A 228 -6.08 3.45 7.71
N ALA A 229 -5.35 2.34 7.79
CA ALA A 229 -4.03 2.20 7.20
C ALA A 229 -4.06 2.34 5.67
N PHE A 230 -4.97 1.67 4.97
CA PHE A 230 -5.12 1.78 3.52
C PHE A 230 -5.49 3.18 3.03
N SER A 231 -6.17 3.97 3.85
CA SER A 231 -6.56 5.33 3.47
C SER A 231 -5.55 6.40 3.87
N SER A 232 -4.69 6.13 4.87
CA SER A 232 -3.77 7.14 5.45
C SER A 232 -2.28 6.86 5.20
N LYS A 233 -1.95 5.73 4.57
CA LYS A 233 -0.57 5.35 4.26
C LYS A 233 -0.38 5.19 2.76
N ALA A 234 0.87 5.40 2.30
CA ALA A 234 1.28 5.20 0.92
C ALA A 234 1.70 3.76 0.64
N LEU A 235 2.38 3.14 1.61
CA LEU A 235 2.87 1.76 1.54
C LEU A 235 2.79 1.09 2.91
N LEU A 236 2.18 -0.10 2.93
CA LEU A 236 2.05 -0.95 4.11
C LEU A 236 2.90 -2.20 3.90
N CYS A 237 3.87 -2.43 4.78
CA CYS A 237 4.69 -3.63 4.80
C CYS A 237 4.19 -4.57 5.90
N LEU A 238 3.77 -5.76 5.51
CA LEU A 238 3.41 -6.82 6.43
C LEU A 238 4.66 -7.68 6.66
N ASP A 239 5.34 -7.44 7.76
CA ASP A 239 6.47 -8.26 8.19
C ASP A 239 5.93 -9.57 8.78
N GLU A 240 6.65 -10.67 8.60
CA GLU A 240 6.12 -12.01 8.93
C GLU A 240 4.76 -12.28 8.26
N PHE A 241 4.72 -12.11 6.94
CA PHE A 241 3.50 -12.14 6.12
C PHE A 241 2.61 -13.37 6.36
N GLU A 242 3.17 -14.50 6.78
CA GLU A 242 2.45 -15.70 7.16
C GLU A 242 1.43 -15.50 8.29
N MET A 243 1.62 -14.51 9.15
CA MET A 243 0.69 -14.19 10.24
C MET A 243 -0.67 -13.69 9.75
N VAL A 244 -0.73 -13.17 8.52
CA VAL A 244 -1.97 -12.66 7.91
C VAL A 244 -2.94 -13.79 7.55
N PHE A 245 -2.46 -15.02 7.40
CA PHE A 245 -3.29 -16.18 7.00
C PHE A 245 -4.19 -16.75 8.11
N GLY A 246 -4.36 -16.04 9.20
CA GLY A 246 -5.25 -16.42 10.30
C GLY A 246 -6.73 -16.13 10.02
N LYS A 247 -7.49 -15.94 11.10
CA LYS A 247 -8.96 -15.77 11.10
C LYS A 247 -9.49 -14.61 10.25
N ASN A 248 -8.67 -13.62 9.93
CA ASN A 248 -9.09 -12.37 9.26
C ASN A 248 -8.81 -12.34 7.76
N LEU A 249 -8.31 -13.42 7.14
CA LEU A 249 -7.93 -13.45 5.73
C LEU A 249 -9.06 -13.04 4.77
N SER A 250 -10.29 -13.45 5.04
CA SER A 250 -11.46 -13.11 4.20
C SER A 250 -11.76 -11.62 4.22
N ALA A 251 -11.73 -11.00 5.40
CA ALA A 251 -11.94 -9.57 5.58
C ALA A 251 -10.80 -8.75 4.96
N PHE A 252 -9.55 -9.18 5.17
CA PHE A 252 -8.38 -8.61 4.52
C PHE A 252 -8.50 -8.59 3.00
N LYS A 253 -8.82 -9.72 2.37
CA LYS A 253 -9.04 -9.82 0.92
C LYS A 253 -10.18 -8.92 0.42
N SER A 254 -11.26 -8.81 1.19
CA SER A 254 -12.38 -7.91 0.88
C SER A 254 -11.95 -6.45 0.91
N ASN A 255 -11.20 -6.06 1.93
CA ASN A 255 -10.72 -4.68 2.08
C ASN A 255 -9.71 -4.27 1.00
N MET A 256 -8.85 -5.19 0.56
CA MET A 256 -7.90 -4.94 -0.52
C MET A 256 -8.52 -4.49 -1.84
N THR A 257 -9.78 -4.79 -2.09
CA THR A 257 -10.46 -4.46 -3.36
C THR A 257 -11.37 -3.24 -3.27
N LYS A 258 -11.60 -2.72 -2.08
CA LYS A 258 -12.43 -1.54 -1.88
C LYS A 258 -11.69 -0.28 -2.35
N VAL A 259 -12.35 0.53 -3.14
CA VAL A 259 -11.82 1.80 -3.65
C VAL A 259 -11.90 2.91 -2.60
N THR A 260 -12.93 2.86 -1.74
CA THR A 260 -13.16 3.83 -0.67
C THR A 260 -13.57 3.14 0.61
N PHE A 261 -13.27 3.78 1.73
CA PHE A 261 -13.65 3.35 3.06
C PHE A 261 -14.47 4.43 3.75
N SER A 262 -15.61 4.07 4.36
CA SER A 262 -16.39 4.96 5.18
C SER A 262 -15.86 4.93 6.62
N ILE A 263 -15.05 5.91 6.99
CA ILE A 263 -14.35 5.96 8.28
C ILE A 263 -14.89 7.13 9.10
N ARG A 264 -15.09 6.89 10.39
CA ARG A 264 -15.32 7.95 11.38
C ARG A 264 -14.11 8.01 12.30
N ARG A 265 -13.31 9.07 12.18
CA ARG A 265 -12.17 9.27 13.05
C ARG A 265 -12.63 9.59 14.49
N PRO A 266 -11.77 9.35 15.49
CA PRO A 266 -12.04 9.84 16.85
C PRO A 266 -12.37 11.33 16.80
N TYR A 267 -13.42 11.73 17.52
CA TYR A 267 -13.93 13.10 17.62
C TYR A 267 -14.61 13.67 16.35
N ASP A 268 -14.56 13.02 15.21
CA ASP A 268 -15.31 13.45 14.03
C ASP A 268 -16.82 13.34 14.27
N LYS A 269 -17.54 14.41 13.91
CA LYS A 269 -19.00 14.44 14.00
C LYS A 269 -19.65 13.57 12.93
N TYR A 270 -19.02 13.48 11.75
CA TYR A 270 -19.53 12.77 10.60
C TYR A 270 -18.55 11.68 10.12
N ARG A 271 -19.05 10.70 9.36
CA ARG A 271 -18.22 9.78 8.62
C ARG A 271 -17.69 10.45 7.37
N SER A 272 -16.44 10.16 7.01
CA SER A 272 -15.82 10.62 5.78
C SER A 272 -15.54 9.44 4.86
N GLU A 273 -15.76 9.62 3.57
CA GLU A 273 -15.34 8.66 2.55
C GLU A 273 -13.86 8.90 2.23
N MET A 274 -13.02 7.94 2.58
CA MET A 274 -11.58 8.02 2.39
C MET A 274 -11.16 7.09 1.24
N PRO A 275 -10.41 7.58 0.26
CA PRO A 275 -9.92 6.74 -0.84
C PRO A 275 -8.89 5.73 -0.35
N HIS A 276 -8.86 4.56 -0.98
CA HIS A 276 -7.84 3.55 -0.77
C HIS A 276 -6.60 3.91 -1.59
N ARG A 277 -5.55 4.37 -0.94
CA ARG A 277 -4.30 4.81 -1.59
C ARG A 277 -3.10 3.95 -1.23
N GLY A 278 -3.16 3.23 -0.11
CA GLY A 278 -2.09 2.39 0.39
C GLY A 278 -1.89 1.13 -0.46
N SER A 279 -0.67 0.90 -0.92
CA SER A 279 -0.27 -0.37 -1.54
C SER A 279 0.33 -1.31 -0.50
N LEU A 280 0.34 -2.61 -0.82
CA LEU A 280 0.85 -3.65 0.08
C LEU A 280 2.16 -4.21 -0.43
N CYS A 281 3.06 -4.45 0.50
CA CYS A 281 4.20 -5.34 0.36
C CYS A 281 4.31 -6.26 1.59
N GLY A 282 5.18 -7.24 1.53
CA GLY A 282 5.38 -8.13 2.66
C GLY A 282 6.77 -8.75 2.67
N THR A 283 7.19 -9.21 3.86
CA THR A 283 8.43 -9.97 4.02
C THR A 283 8.14 -11.24 4.81
N THR A 284 8.87 -12.31 4.52
CA THR A 284 8.82 -13.54 5.29
C THR A 284 10.16 -14.29 5.18
N ASN A 285 10.48 -15.07 6.20
CA ASN A 285 11.59 -16.02 6.17
C ASN A 285 11.10 -17.44 5.83
N ASN A 286 9.79 -17.66 5.83
CA ASN A 286 9.20 -18.94 5.51
C ASN A 286 8.90 -19.03 4.02
N GLN A 287 9.50 -20.00 3.34
CA GLN A 287 9.27 -20.22 1.92
C GLN A 287 7.86 -20.73 1.64
N GLN A 288 7.32 -21.59 2.50
CA GLN A 288 5.99 -22.18 2.34
C GLN A 288 4.99 -21.49 3.27
N PHE A 289 4.34 -20.45 2.81
CA PHE A 289 3.43 -19.65 3.63
C PHE A 289 2.03 -19.49 3.03
N ILE A 290 1.84 -19.76 1.73
CA ILE A 290 0.55 -19.60 1.07
C ILE A 290 -0.33 -20.81 1.39
N THR A 291 -1.44 -20.58 2.07
CA THR A 291 -2.47 -21.60 2.37
C THR A 291 -3.70 -21.50 1.49
N ASP A 292 -3.80 -20.42 0.70
CA ASP A 292 -4.97 -20.04 -0.04
C ASP A 292 -4.86 -20.44 -1.52
N GLU A 293 -5.89 -21.10 -2.03
CA GLU A 293 -5.96 -21.49 -3.45
C GLU A 293 -6.17 -20.28 -4.38
N GLU A 294 -6.89 -19.24 -3.91
CA GLU A 294 -7.08 -17.99 -4.64
C GLU A 294 -5.95 -17.00 -4.37
N ASN A 295 -4.74 -17.37 -4.77
CA ASN A 295 -3.51 -16.63 -4.45
C ASN A 295 -3.08 -15.61 -5.51
N ARG A 296 -3.94 -15.23 -6.45
CA ARG A 296 -3.65 -14.32 -7.56
C ARG A 296 -3.15 -12.92 -7.17
N ARG A 297 -3.31 -12.54 -5.89
CA ARG A 297 -2.84 -11.25 -5.37
C ARG A 297 -1.41 -11.28 -4.87
N TYR A 298 -0.92 -12.46 -4.54
CA TYR A 298 0.40 -12.63 -3.97
C TYR A 298 1.44 -12.71 -5.08
N CYS A 299 2.49 -11.91 -4.92
CA CYS A 299 3.62 -11.84 -5.83
C CYS A 299 4.92 -12.09 -5.05
N PRO A 300 5.13 -13.34 -4.57
CA PRO A 300 6.28 -13.71 -3.76
C PRO A 300 7.52 -13.97 -4.60
N TRP A 301 8.69 -13.61 -4.09
CA TRP A 301 9.99 -13.83 -4.74
C TRP A 301 11.00 -14.34 -3.74
N LEU A 302 11.72 -15.42 -4.09
CA LEU A 302 12.88 -15.89 -3.32
C LEU A 302 14.04 -14.93 -3.56
N VAL A 303 14.31 -14.10 -2.54
CA VAL A 303 15.36 -13.09 -2.59
C VAL A 303 16.64 -13.67 -2.05
N LYS A 304 17.68 -13.68 -2.89
CA LYS A 304 19.02 -14.13 -2.55
C LYS A 304 19.81 -13.02 -1.84
N SER A 305 19.79 -11.82 -2.42
CA SER A 305 20.46 -10.64 -1.87
C SER A 305 19.74 -9.35 -2.31
N ILE A 306 19.89 -8.30 -1.50
CA ILE A 306 19.47 -6.94 -1.84
C ILE A 306 20.67 -6.05 -1.64
N GLU A 307 21.01 -5.24 -2.64
CA GLU A 307 22.02 -4.20 -2.51
C GLU A 307 21.57 -3.22 -1.41
N SER A 308 22.47 -2.91 -0.47
CA SER A 308 22.14 -2.07 0.68
C SER A 308 21.55 -0.72 0.24
N PRO A 309 20.27 -0.44 0.50
CA PRO A 309 19.67 0.83 0.13
C PRO A 309 20.16 2.00 1.00
N ILE A 310 20.95 1.70 2.04
CA ILE A 310 21.59 2.69 2.91
C ILE A 310 22.86 3.21 2.25
N ASP A 311 23.68 2.28 1.73
CA ASP A 311 24.97 2.62 1.10
C ASP A 311 24.78 3.08 -0.35
N HIS A 312 23.75 2.59 -1.01
CA HIS A 312 23.36 2.90 -2.37
C HIS A 312 21.96 3.52 -2.40
N PRO A 313 21.82 4.84 -2.22
CA PRO A 313 20.53 5.52 -2.23
C PRO A 313 19.74 5.29 -3.52
N ILE A 314 18.42 5.24 -3.39
CA ILE A 314 17.50 5.09 -4.53
C ILE A 314 17.40 6.46 -5.23
N ASP A 315 17.45 6.47 -6.55
CA ASP A 315 17.15 7.63 -7.38
C ASP A 315 15.62 7.80 -7.48
N TYR A 316 15.06 8.37 -6.41
CA TYR A 316 13.61 8.50 -6.26
C TYR A 316 12.96 9.27 -7.38
N ASP A 317 13.55 10.40 -7.75
CA ASP A 317 12.93 11.33 -8.69
C ASP A 317 12.76 10.69 -10.08
N HIS A 318 13.75 9.96 -10.54
CA HIS A 318 13.67 9.30 -11.84
C HIS A 318 12.83 8.00 -11.81
N VAL A 319 12.94 7.19 -10.75
CA VAL A 319 12.13 5.98 -10.59
C VAL A 319 10.64 6.32 -10.54
N PHE A 320 10.26 7.33 -9.76
CA PHE A 320 8.85 7.73 -9.68
C PHE A 320 8.39 8.52 -10.90
N ALA A 321 9.27 9.27 -11.58
CA ALA A 321 8.96 9.91 -12.86
C ALA A 321 8.63 8.88 -13.95
N GLU A 322 9.41 7.81 -14.06
CA GLU A 322 9.11 6.68 -14.97
C GLU A 322 7.76 6.05 -14.62
N ALA A 323 7.50 5.78 -13.33
CA ALA A 323 6.25 5.18 -12.90
C ALA A 323 5.02 6.07 -13.22
N VAL A 324 5.14 7.38 -13.05
CA VAL A 324 4.11 8.35 -13.43
C VAL A 324 3.86 8.33 -14.93
N ALA A 325 4.93 8.38 -15.74
CA ALA A 325 4.81 8.40 -17.19
C ALA A 325 4.17 7.14 -17.74
N LEU A 326 4.60 5.96 -17.28
CA LEU A 326 4.00 4.67 -17.65
C LEU A 326 2.54 4.56 -17.19
N GLY A 327 2.22 5.02 -16.00
CA GLY A 327 0.84 5.06 -15.51
C GLY A 327 -0.05 5.97 -16.35
N GLN A 328 0.43 7.14 -16.73
CA GLN A 328 -0.28 8.09 -17.59
C GLN A 328 -0.46 7.56 -19.01
N GLU A 329 0.55 6.90 -19.60
CA GLU A 329 0.45 6.25 -20.91
C GLU A 329 -0.73 5.25 -20.92
N VAL A 330 -0.79 4.38 -19.92
CA VAL A 330 -1.86 3.37 -19.82
C VAL A 330 -3.24 4.01 -19.56
N MET A 331 -3.32 5.03 -18.70
CA MET A 331 -4.59 5.69 -18.36
C MET A 331 -5.15 6.54 -19.51
N SER A 332 -4.28 7.14 -20.33
CA SER A 332 -4.67 7.97 -21.47
C SER A 332 -4.88 7.17 -22.75
N HIS A 333 -4.60 5.86 -22.73
CA HIS A 333 -4.75 5.00 -23.91
C HIS A 333 -6.20 4.94 -24.39
N PRO A 334 -6.46 5.04 -25.71
CA PRO A 334 -7.80 5.00 -26.25
C PRO A 334 -8.54 3.71 -25.90
N LYS A 335 -9.80 3.84 -25.46
CA LYS A 335 -10.60 2.68 -25.11
C LYS A 335 -10.87 1.81 -26.34
N GLY A 336 -10.56 0.51 -26.23
CA GLY A 336 -10.81 -0.47 -27.28
C GLY A 336 -9.59 -0.78 -28.14
N GLU A 337 -8.49 -0.07 -27.98
CA GLU A 337 -7.22 -0.43 -28.59
C GLU A 337 -6.43 -1.38 -27.68
N PRO A 338 -5.65 -2.32 -28.26
CA PRO A 338 -4.85 -3.24 -27.46
C PRO A 338 -3.67 -2.51 -26.80
N LEU A 339 -3.52 -2.70 -25.49
CA LEU A 339 -2.36 -2.23 -24.73
C LEU A 339 -1.25 -3.25 -24.77
N GLU A 340 -0.05 -2.83 -25.11
CA GLU A 340 1.14 -3.69 -25.06
C GLU A 340 1.53 -4.06 -23.64
N TRP A 341 1.27 -3.14 -22.68
CA TRP A 341 1.60 -3.31 -21.28
C TRP A 341 0.55 -2.65 -20.38
N THR A 342 0.34 -3.23 -19.19
CA THR A 342 -0.61 -2.72 -18.19
C THR A 342 0.01 -2.78 -16.80
N TYR A 343 -0.37 -1.88 -15.91
CA TYR A 343 0.03 -1.94 -14.49
C TYR A 343 -0.83 -2.92 -13.66
N TRP A 344 -1.96 -3.39 -14.17
CA TRP A 344 -2.75 -4.46 -13.54
C TRP A 344 -2.36 -5.82 -14.13
N LEU A 345 -2.70 -6.90 -13.41
CA LEU A 345 -2.49 -8.26 -13.87
C LEU A 345 -3.50 -8.65 -14.97
N THR A 346 -3.00 -9.05 -16.12
CA THR A 346 -3.79 -9.66 -17.19
C THR A 346 -4.18 -11.10 -16.83
N ARG A 347 -4.96 -11.76 -17.68
CA ARG A 347 -5.29 -13.20 -17.47
C ARG A 347 -4.03 -14.07 -17.52
N ASP A 348 -3.14 -13.77 -18.44
CA ASP A 348 -1.89 -14.50 -18.61
C ASP A 348 -0.96 -14.28 -17.42
N ASP A 349 -0.87 -13.04 -16.91
CA ASP A 349 -0.13 -12.74 -15.68
C ASP A 349 -0.66 -13.51 -14.48
N ILE A 350 -2.00 -13.61 -14.34
CA ILE A 350 -2.63 -14.35 -13.25
C ILE A 350 -2.31 -15.84 -13.33
N GLU A 351 -2.33 -16.43 -14.52
CA GLU A 351 -1.99 -17.84 -14.68
C GLU A 351 -0.51 -18.09 -14.41
N LEU A 352 0.36 -17.22 -14.92
CA LEU A 352 1.80 -17.27 -14.66
C LEU A 352 2.08 -17.16 -13.15
N MET A 353 1.44 -16.20 -12.46
CA MET A 353 1.55 -16.06 -11.00
C MET A 353 1.02 -17.27 -10.24
N ARG A 354 -0.04 -17.90 -10.70
CA ARG A 354 -0.54 -19.13 -10.07
C ARG A 354 0.49 -20.27 -10.16
N CYS A 355 1.12 -20.43 -11.31
CA CYS A 355 2.17 -21.43 -11.46
C CYS A 355 3.36 -21.12 -10.57
N HIS A 356 3.79 -19.87 -10.55
CA HIS A 356 4.87 -19.38 -9.69
C HIS A 356 4.55 -19.59 -8.19
N ASN A 357 3.36 -19.25 -7.76
CA ASN A 357 2.94 -19.33 -6.36
C ASN A 357 2.88 -20.76 -5.80
N ARG A 358 2.85 -21.79 -6.65
CA ARG A 358 2.90 -23.18 -6.20
C ARG A 358 4.15 -23.48 -5.38
N LEU A 359 5.26 -22.80 -5.66
CA LEU A 359 6.53 -22.97 -4.94
C LEU A 359 6.45 -22.46 -3.48
N PHE A 360 5.50 -21.58 -3.20
CA PHE A 360 5.31 -20.94 -1.90
C PHE A 360 4.10 -21.47 -1.15
N MET A 361 3.39 -22.43 -1.73
CA MET A 361 2.25 -23.06 -1.06
C MET A 361 2.73 -24.00 0.03
N VAL A 362 2.04 -23.93 1.17
CA VAL A 362 2.23 -24.90 2.26
C VAL A 362 1.88 -26.28 1.73
N ALA A 363 2.81 -27.22 1.88
CA ALA A 363 2.57 -28.60 1.50
C ALA A 363 1.32 -29.12 2.21
N ASN A 364 0.35 -29.58 1.46
CA ASN A 364 -0.87 -30.13 2.03
C ASN A 364 -0.62 -31.61 2.34
N TYR A 365 -0.54 -31.94 3.64
CA TYR A 365 -0.36 -33.31 4.08
C TYR A 365 -1.34 -34.29 3.40
N ALA A 366 -2.58 -33.87 3.17
CA ALA A 366 -3.55 -34.68 2.45
C ALA A 366 -3.13 -34.98 1.01
N GLU A 367 -2.49 -34.02 0.31
CA GLU A 367 -1.97 -34.22 -1.05
C GLU A 367 -0.86 -35.25 -1.08
N GLU A 368 0.13 -35.11 -0.20
CA GLU A 368 1.23 -36.06 -0.10
C GLU A 368 0.72 -37.47 0.19
N GLN A 369 -0.20 -37.60 1.13
CA GLN A 369 -0.78 -38.90 1.47
C GLN A 369 -1.66 -39.45 0.35
N ILE A 370 -2.45 -38.62 -0.33
CA ILE A 370 -3.25 -39.06 -1.49
C ILE A 370 -2.31 -39.56 -2.59
N LEU A 371 -1.29 -38.81 -2.95
CA LEU A 371 -0.34 -39.19 -4.02
C LEU A 371 0.52 -40.40 -3.63
N ARG A 372 0.70 -40.67 -2.36
CA ARG A 372 1.37 -41.89 -1.88
C ARG A 372 0.55 -43.17 -2.15
N TYR A 373 -0.78 -43.08 -2.12
CA TYR A 373 -1.66 -44.23 -2.26
C TYR A 373 -2.41 -44.29 -3.59
N TYR A 374 -2.55 -43.14 -4.27
CA TYR A 374 -3.34 -43.01 -5.51
C TYR A 374 -2.55 -42.21 -6.56
N ARG A 375 -2.80 -42.56 -7.83
CA ARG A 375 -2.31 -41.81 -8.97
C ARG A 375 -3.45 -41.28 -9.79
N VAL A 376 -3.27 -40.13 -10.40
CA VAL A 376 -4.26 -39.59 -11.36
C VAL A 376 -4.24 -40.47 -12.61
N PRO A 377 -5.38 -41.05 -13.02
CA PRO A 377 -5.40 -41.85 -14.24
C PRO A 377 -5.10 -40.98 -15.46
N GLU A 378 -4.19 -41.45 -16.30
CA GLU A 378 -3.90 -40.84 -17.61
C GLU A 378 -5.03 -41.11 -18.60
N PRO A 379 -5.17 -40.33 -19.70
CA PRO A 379 -6.25 -40.49 -20.66
C PRO A 379 -6.32 -41.88 -21.31
N ASP A 380 -5.17 -42.54 -21.39
CA ASP A 380 -5.00 -43.90 -21.99
C ASP A 380 -4.96 -45.03 -20.95
N THR A 381 -5.14 -44.70 -19.67
CA THR A 381 -5.20 -45.75 -18.61
C THR A 381 -6.36 -46.70 -18.85
N PRO A 382 -6.12 -48.03 -19.01
CA PRO A 382 -7.20 -48.99 -19.19
C PRO A 382 -8.21 -48.99 -18.05
N LEU A 383 -9.50 -49.02 -18.35
CA LEU A 383 -10.59 -48.89 -17.36
C LEU A 383 -10.51 -49.93 -16.24
N GLN A 384 -9.93 -51.09 -16.48
CA GLN A 384 -9.77 -52.15 -15.47
C GLN A 384 -8.81 -51.76 -14.32
N PHE A 385 -7.93 -50.78 -14.53
CA PHE A 385 -7.01 -50.27 -13.51
C PHE A 385 -7.56 -49.05 -12.77
N ILE A 386 -8.63 -48.42 -13.29
CA ILE A 386 -9.26 -47.26 -12.65
C ILE A 386 -10.27 -47.76 -11.61
N LYS A 387 -10.02 -47.43 -10.35
CA LYS A 387 -10.90 -47.75 -9.25
C LYS A 387 -11.75 -46.53 -8.85
N PHE A 388 -12.98 -46.81 -8.44
CA PHE A 388 -13.84 -45.79 -7.86
C PHE A 388 -13.70 -45.79 -6.34
N ARG A 389 -13.49 -44.61 -5.75
CA ARG A 389 -13.39 -44.43 -4.30
C ARG A 389 -14.21 -43.22 -3.83
N TYR A 390 -14.91 -43.37 -2.72
CA TYR A 390 -15.57 -42.25 -2.05
C TYR A 390 -14.54 -41.42 -1.27
N SER A 391 -14.82 -40.13 -1.09
CA SER A 391 -13.94 -39.27 -0.27
C SER A 391 -13.74 -39.80 1.16
N ALA A 392 -14.76 -40.45 1.73
CA ALA A 392 -14.67 -41.10 3.05
C ALA A 392 -13.68 -42.27 3.07
N GLU A 393 -13.67 -43.13 2.02
CA GLU A 393 -12.72 -44.24 1.91
C GLU A 393 -11.28 -43.76 1.72
N ILE A 394 -11.12 -42.66 0.96
CA ILE A 394 -9.82 -42.02 0.78
C ILE A 394 -9.36 -41.44 2.13
N LEU A 395 -10.22 -40.73 2.83
CA LEU A 395 -9.93 -40.15 4.14
C LEU A 395 -9.55 -41.23 5.18
N GLU A 396 -10.26 -42.34 5.18
CA GLU A 396 -9.95 -43.48 6.08
C GLU A 396 -8.56 -44.05 5.77
N ARG A 397 -8.19 -44.18 4.50
CA ARG A 397 -6.91 -44.73 4.10
C ARG A 397 -5.71 -43.83 4.39
N ILE A 398 -5.87 -42.50 4.27
CA ILE A 398 -4.79 -41.53 4.48
C ILE A 398 -4.76 -40.97 5.91
N GLY A 399 -5.87 -41.07 6.65
CA GLY A 399 -6.14 -40.38 7.90
C GLY A 399 -5.62 -41.06 9.15
N VAL A 400 -4.39 -41.53 9.17
CA VAL A 400 -3.89 -42.37 10.25
C VAL A 400 -3.30 -41.59 11.44
N ASN A 401 -2.94 -40.34 11.31
CA ASN A 401 -2.38 -39.53 12.39
C ASN A 401 -3.46 -38.67 13.09
N PRO A 402 -3.81 -38.95 14.38
CA PRO A 402 -4.82 -38.20 15.10
C PRO A 402 -4.55 -36.69 15.24
N ALA A 403 -3.29 -36.30 15.33
CA ALA A 403 -2.89 -34.89 15.45
C ALA A 403 -3.13 -34.11 14.16
N LEU A 404 -3.10 -34.76 12.99
CA LEU A 404 -3.33 -34.16 11.68
C LEU A 404 -4.78 -34.30 11.21
N ARG A 405 -5.59 -35.10 11.92
CA ARG A 405 -6.99 -35.38 11.58
C ARG A 405 -7.94 -34.21 11.83
N GLN A 406 -7.56 -33.23 12.65
CA GLN A 406 -8.44 -32.12 13.04
C GLN A 406 -8.91 -31.25 11.86
N ASN A 407 -8.16 -31.20 10.75
CA ASN A 407 -8.48 -30.41 9.56
C ASN A 407 -8.90 -31.25 8.35
N LEU A 408 -8.96 -32.57 8.46
CA LEU A 408 -9.32 -33.47 7.37
C LEU A 408 -10.78 -33.90 7.49
N ASN A 409 -11.61 -33.45 6.55
CA ASN A 409 -12.99 -33.90 6.39
C ASN A 409 -13.26 -34.28 4.91
N ASN A 410 -14.41 -34.91 4.65
CA ASN A 410 -14.78 -35.35 3.31
C ASN A 410 -14.80 -34.23 2.26
N GLN A 411 -15.14 -33.01 2.68
CA GLN A 411 -15.20 -31.85 1.80
C GLN A 411 -13.79 -31.37 1.44
N ASN A 412 -12.87 -31.34 2.40
CA ASN A 412 -11.48 -30.98 2.16
C ASN A 412 -10.79 -32.01 1.27
N ILE A 413 -11.01 -33.31 1.50
CA ILE A 413 -10.52 -34.39 0.61
C ILE A 413 -11.06 -34.20 -0.80
N GLY A 414 -12.35 -33.86 -0.95
CA GLY A 414 -12.93 -33.58 -2.26
C GLY A 414 -12.25 -32.42 -3.00
N ASN A 415 -11.92 -31.37 -2.29
CA ASN A 415 -11.21 -30.22 -2.88
C ASN A 415 -9.77 -30.61 -3.28
N VAL A 416 -9.07 -31.36 -2.43
CA VAL A 416 -7.71 -31.85 -2.71
C VAL A 416 -7.69 -32.77 -3.94
N MET A 417 -8.61 -33.73 -4.03
CA MET A 417 -8.74 -34.63 -5.18
C MET A 417 -8.98 -33.88 -6.50
N LYS A 418 -9.85 -32.85 -6.44
CA LYS A 418 -10.09 -32.00 -7.61
C LYS A 418 -8.83 -31.22 -8.02
N ARG A 419 -8.09 -30.69 -7.05
CA ARG A 419 -6.85 -29.94 -7.28
C ARG A 419 -5.74 -30.82 -7.87
N LEU A 420 -5.62 -32.04 -7.40
CA LEU A 420 -4.69 -33.02 -7.95
C LEU A 420 -5.08 -33.53 -9.34
N GLY A 421 -6.24 -33.12 -9.87
CA GLY A 421 -6.68 -33.50 -11.21
C GLY A 421 -7.45 -34.82 -11.28
N PHE A 422 -7.81 -35.43 -10.15
CA PHE A 422 -8.64 -36.63 -10.17
C PHE A 422 -10.04 -36.35 -10.71
N LYS A 423 -10.54 -37.22 -11.59
CA LYS A 423 -11.88 -37.06 -12.21
C LYS A 423 -12.97 -37.48 -11.24
N LYS A 424 -13.92 -36.58 -11.00
CA LYS A 424 -15.11 -36.89 -10.21
C LYS A 424 -16.10 -37.74 -11.03
N ILE A 425 -16.57 -38.83 -10.43
CA ILE A 425 -17.54 -39.75 -11.04
C ILE A 425 -18.82 -39.75 -10.21
N HIS A 426 -19.97 -39.65 -10.91
CA HIS A 426 -21.29 -39.74 -10.32
C HIS A 426 -21.84 -41.16 -10.47
N LYS A 427 -22.19 -41.80 -9.36
CA LYS A 427 -22.89 -43.09 -9.33
C LYS A 427 -24.23 -42.98 -8.61
N LYS A 428 -25.13 -43.97 -8.77
CA LYS A 428 -26.45 -44.01 -8.11
C LYS A 428 -26.35 -43.84 -6.58
N ASN A 429 -25.27 -44.31 -5.95
CA ASN A 429 -25.04 -44.28 -4.51
C ASN A 429 -24.19 -43.10 -4.04
N GLY A 430 -23.92 -42.10 -4.88
CA GLY A 430 -23.17 -40.91 -4.52
C GLY A 430 -22.01 -40.58 -5.44
N ASN A 431 -21.31 -39.52 -5.10
CA ASN A 431 -20.16 -38.98 -5.83
C ASN A 431 -18.86 -39.55 -5.29
N GLY A 432 -17.95 -39.91 -6.17
CA GLY A 432 -16.60 -40.34 -5.81
C GLY A 432 -15.58 -39.98 -6.88
N TRP A 433 -14.43 -40.59 -6.84
CA TRP A 433 -13.26 -40.25 -7.59
C TRP A 433 -12.72 -41.45 -8.39
N ALA A 434 -12.28 -41.21 -9.62
CA ALA A 434 -11.47 -42.17 -10.39
C ALA A 434 -10.03 -42.07 -9.88
N VAL A 435 -9.51 -43.17 -9.38
CA VAL A 435 -8.14 -43.27 -8.79
C VAL A 435 -7.42 -44.49 -9.33
#